data_af53d76988f21af46f8efb325df6b542
#
_entry.id   af53d76988f21af46f8efb325df6b542
#
_cell.length_a   1.000
_cell.length_b   1.000
_cell.length_c   1.000
_cell.angle_alpha   90.00
_cell.angle_beta   90.00
_cell.angle_gamma   90.00
#
_symmetry.space_group_name_H-M   'P 1'
#
loop_
_entity.id
_entity.type
_entity.pdbx_description
1 polymer ?
#
loop_
_entity_poly.entity_id
_entity_poly.type
_entity_poly.pdbx_seq_one_letter_code
_entity_poly.pdbx_strand_id
1 'polypeptide(L)'
;MELQTKENSIQELKNENVEKEERILTKKDVTKSWWLWWLSVEVANSFERLQALACCISMIPILRKLYKNEDDFRAGLKRHLQFFNTESTWGAITLGVAVAMEEQKAMGKQIPDEAINSVKTGLMGPFAGIGDTINWA
;
A
#
# COMPACT_ATOMS: atom_id res chain seq x y z
N MET A 1 -18.64 14.87 33.20
CA MET A 1 -17.84 15.21 32.02
C MET A 1 -16.47 14.48 31.99
N GLU A 2 -15.68 14.53 33.08
CA GLU A 2 -14.37 13.82 33.15
C GLU A 2 -14.45 12.27 33.06
N LEU A 3 -15.48 11.65 33.64
CA LEU A 3 -15.66 10.19 33.59
C LEU A 3 -15.94 9.71 32.17
N GLN A 4 -16.76 10.41 31.41
CA GLN A 4 -17.10 10.11 30.02
C GLN A 4 -15.89 10.24 29.08
N THR A 5 -15.02 11.23 29.35
CA THR A 5 -13.77 11.41 28.62
C THR A 5 -12.79 10.26 28.87
N LYS A 6 -12.71 9.77 30.11
CA LYS A 6 -11.86 8.62 30.46
C LYS A 6 -12.38 7.30 29.86
N GLU A 7 -13.70 7.10 29.84
CA GLU A 7 -14.30 5.90 29.21
C GLU A 7 -14.06 5.89 27.70
N ASN A 8 -14.21 7.02 27.02
CA ASN A 8 -13.92 7.14 25.59
C ASN A 8 -12.44 6.87 25.31
N SER A 9 -11.52 7.43 26.10
CA SER A 9 -10.08 7.17 25.92
C SER A 9 -9.71 5.69 26.15
N ILE A 10 -10.35 5.01 27.11
CA ILE A 10 -10.13 3.58 27.35
C ILE A 10 -10.69 2.74 26.19
N GLN A 11 -11.83 3.16 25.63
CA GLN A 11 -12.43 2.47 24.47
C GLN A 11 -11.59 2.64 23.22
N GLU A 12 -11.05 3.84 22.98
CA GLU A 12 -10.10 4.10 21.88
C GLU A 12 -8.83 3.28 22.01
N LEU A 13 -8.23 3.19 23.22
CA LEU A 13 -7.05 2.37 23.47
C LEU A 13 -7.33 0.85 23.30
N LYS A 14 -8.51 0.39 23.67
CA LYS A 14 -8.93 -1.00 23.43
C LYS A 14 -9.09 -1.28 21.94
N ASN A 15 -9.72 -0.37 21.20
CA ASN A 15 -9.90 -0.51 19.76
C ASN A 15 -8.55 -0.47 19.01
N GLU A 16 -7.62 0.43 19.40
CA GLU A 16 -6.26 0.45 18.86
C GLU A 16 -5.47 -0.84 19.14
N ASN A 17 -5.65 -1.42 20.31
CA ASN A 17 -4.98 -2.68 20.66
C ASN A 17 -5.58 -3.87 19.89
N VAL A 18 -6.90 -3.92 19.70
CA VAL A 18 -7.58 -4.95 18.89
C VAL A 18 -7.12 -4.84 17.42
N GLU A 19 -7.04 -3.62 16.86
CA GLU A 19 -6.51 -3.42 15.50
C GLU A 19 -5.04 -3.83 15.36
N LYS A 20 -4.22 -3.62 16.41
CA LYS A 20 -2.81 -4.05 16.41
C LYS A 20 -2.64 -5.57 16.49
N GLU A 21 -3.52 -6.27 17.21
CA GLU A 21 -3.49 -7.74 17.30
C GLU A 21 -3.92 -8.42 16.00
N GLU A 22 -4.74 -7.77 15.18
CA GLU A 22 -5.21 -8.32 13.90
C GLU A 22 -4.24 -8.12 12.73
N ARG A 23 -3.19 -7.28 12.85
CA ARG A 23 -2.27 -6.99 11.75
C ARG A 23 -1.31 -8.15 11.45
N ILE A 24 -1.28 -8.57 10.19
CA ILE A 24 -0.31 -9.56 9.68
C ILE A 24 1.03 -8.90 9.40
N LEU A 25 1.00 -7.65 8.91
CA LEU A 25 2.20 -6.90 8.52
C LEU A 25 2.78 -6.10 9.69
N THR A 26 4.09 -6.15 9.82
CA THR A 26 4.84 -5.34 10.78
C THR A 26 5.34 -4.04 10.15
N LYS A 27 5.70 -3.07 10.98
CA LYS A 27 6.36 -1.83 10.50
C LYS A 27 7.61 -2.14 9.67
N LYS A 28 8.38 -3.18 10.02
CA LYS A 28 9.58 -3.59 9.27
C LYS A 28 9.24 -4.06 7.86
N ASP A 29 8.13 -4.77 7.67
CA ASP A 29 7.70 -5.23 6.35
C ASP A 29 7.34 -4.04 5.46
N VAL A 30 6.57 -3.10 6.00
CA VAL A 30 6.18 -1.87 5.29
C VAL A 30 7.42 -1.00 4.97
N THR A 31 8.33 -0.83 5.91
CA THR A 31 9.58 -0.09 5.68
C THR A 31 10.43 -0.76 4.60
N LYS A 32 10.52 -2.10 4.58
CA LYS A 32 11.23 -2.83 3.54
C LYS A 32 10.61 -2.62 2.17
N SER A 33 9.28 -2.66 2.08
CA SER A 33 8.53 -2.36 0.85
C SER A 33 8.82 -0.93 0.35
N TRP A 34 8.77 0.04 1.26
CA TRP A 34 9.08 1.45 0.97
C TRP A 34 10.51 1.64 0.44
N TRP A 35 11.53 0.99 1.05
CA TRP A 35 12.91 1.03 0.56
C TRP A 35 13.06 0.42 -0.82
N LEU A 36 12.39 -0.71 -1.10
CA LEU A 36 12.40 -1.32 -2.43
C LEU A 36 11.76 -0.41 -3.47
N TRP A 37 10.67 0.27 -3.13
CA TRP A 37 10.07 1.29 -3.97
C TRP A 37 11.08 2.39 -4.29
N TRP A 38 11.65 2.98 -3.27
CA TRP A 38 12.58 4.11 -3.41
C TRP A 38 13.81 3.77 -4.26
N LEU A 39 14.35 2.56 -4.11
CA LEU A 39 15.50 2.09 -4.88
C LEU A 39 15.16 1.73 -6.33
N SER A 40 13.91 1.36 -6.63
CA SER A 40 13.52 0.82 -7.94
C SER A 40 12.74 1.81 -8.79
N VAL A 41 12.08 2.80 -8.21
CA VAL A 41 11.12 3.67 -8.91
C VAL A 41 11.72 4.43 -10.08
N GLU A 42 12.97 4.86 -10.01
CA GLU A 42 13.65 5.58 -11.09
C GLU A 42 14.37 4.66 -12.08
N VAL A 43 14.58 3.40 -11.74
CA VAL A 43 15.36 2.44 -12.53
C VAL A 43 14.48 1.41 -13.23
N ALA A 44 13.44 0.94 -12.55
CA ALA A 44 12.58 -0.14 -13.04
C ALA A 44 11.35 0.40 -13.79
N ASN A 45 11.59 1.19 -14.84
CA ASN A 45 10.55 1.75 -15.69
C ASN A 45 10.38 0.94 -16.98
N SER A 46 9.14 0.75 -17.42
CA SER A 46 8.81 0.13 -18.70
C SER A 46 8.06 1.09 -19.60
N PHE A 47 8.22 0.95 -20.92
CA PHE A 47 7.57 1.85 -21.89
C PHE A 47 6.05 1.79 -21.87
N GLU A 48 5.48 0.60 -21.56
CA GLU A 48 4.04 0.37 -21.59
C GLU A 48 3.35 0.64 -20.25
N ARG A 49 4.05 0.44 -19.13
CA ARG A 49 3.45 0.41 -17.79
C ARG A 49 4.13 1.34 -16.80
N LEU A 50 5.10 2.11 -17.27
CA LEU A 50 5.92 3.06 -16.52
C LEU A 50 6.46 2.45 -15.21
N GLN A 51 6.07 2.94 -14.06
CA GLN A 51 6.57 2.54 -12.73
C GLN A 51 5.91 1.25 -12.18
N ALA A 52 5.07 0.56 -12.97
CA ALA A 52 4.39 -0.66 -12.50
C ALA A 52 5.35 -1.75 -12.04
N LEU A 53 6.51 -1.90 -12.68
CA LEU A 53 7.52 -2.87 -12.27
C LEU A 53 8.11 -2.53 -10.90
N ALA A 54 8.42 -1.27 -10.64
CA ALA A 54 8.89 -0.80 -9.34
C ALA A 54 7.83 -1.02 -8.25
N CYS A 55 6.57 -0.72 -8.55
CA CYS A 55 5.43 -0.99 -7.67
C CYS A 55 5.36 -2.50 -7.34
N CYS A 56 5.44 -3.36 -8.35
CA CYS A 56 5.40 -4.80 -8.17
C CYS A 56 6.58 -5.31 -7.32
N ILE A 57 7.82 -4.85 -7.59
CA ILE A 57 9.01 -5.21 -6.82
C ILE A 57 8.84 -4.84 -5.34
N SER A 58 8.34 -3.65 -5.06
CA SER A 58 8.11 -3.19 -3.69
C SER A 58 7.05 -4.02 -2.96
N MET A 59 6.07 -4.56 -3.69
CA MET A 59 5.00 -5.38 -3.13
C MET A 59 5.40 -6.84 -2.87
N ILE A 60 6.49 -7.36 -3.48
CA ILE A 60 6.92 -8.76 -3.32
C ILE A 60 7.00 -9.20 -1.85
N PRO A 61 7.74 -8.51 -0.94
CA PRO A 61 7.85 -8.94 0.44
C PRO A 61 6.51 -8.90 1.18
N ILE A 62 5.63 -7.97 0.84
CA ILE A 62 4.29 -7.84 1.40
C ILE A 62 3.44 -9.05 0.97
N LEU A 63 3.31 -9.27 -0.33
CA LEU A 63 2.49 -10.34 -0.89
C LEU A 63 2.96 -11.73 -0.46
N ARG A 64 4.28 -11.96 -0.37
CA ARG A 64 4.84 -13.24 0.15
C ARG A 64 4.45 -13.51 1.60
N LYS A 65 4.31 -12.46 2.38
CA LYS A 65 3.91 -12.61 3.79
C LYS A 65 2.40 -12.82 3.92
N LEU A 66 1.61 -12.15 3.10
CA LEU A 66 0.15 -12.20 3.12
C LEU A 66 -0.40 -13.49 2.49
N TYR A 67 0.12 -13.89 1.34
CA TYR A 67 -0.37 -15.00 0.55
C TYR A 67 0.57 -16.20 0.61
N LYS A 68 0.13 -17.28 1.27
CA LYS A 68 0.88 -18.54 1.38
C LYS A 68 0.72 -19.41 0.14
N ASN A 69 -0.42 -19.28 -0.55
CA ASN A 69 -0.70 -19.97 -1.80
C ASN A 69 0.01 -19.25 -2.97
N GLU A 70 0.67 -20.00 -3.83
CA GLU A 70 1.37 -19.45 -5.01
C GLU A 70 0.42 -18.81 -6.03
N ASP A 71 -0.81 -19.32 -6.17
CA ASP A 71 -1.78 -18.74 -7.11
C ASP A 71 -2.27 -17.38 -6.64
N ASP A 72 -2.56 -17.23 -5.35
CA ASP A 72 -2.93 -15.96 -4.74
C ASP A 72 -1.78 -14.95 -4.79
N PHE A 73 -0.55 -15.41 -4.54
CA PHE A 73 0.64 -14.58 -4.67
C PHE A 73 0.83 -14.09 -6.11
N ARG A 74 0.68 -14.96 -7.11
CA ARG A 74 0.77 -14.60 -8.53
C ARG A 74 -0.34 -13.64 -8.95
N ALA A 75 -1.56 -13.84 -8.45
CA ALA A 75 -2.68 -12.92 -8.68
C ALA A 75 -2.37 -11.54 -8.11
N GLY A 76 -1.81 -11.47 -6.90
CA GLY A 76 -1.33 -10.23 -6.30
C GLY A 76 -0.27 -9.53 -7.16
N LEU A 77 0.73 -10.24 -7.63
CA LEU A 77 1.76 -9.68 -8.53
C LEU A 77 1.16 -9.12 -9.82
N LYS A 78 0.26 -9.87 -10.48
CA LYS A 78 -0.42 -9.40 -11.70
C LYS A 78 -1.21 -8.12 -11.46
N ARG A 79 -1.88 -7.98 -10.31
CA ARG A 79 -2.61 -6.79 -9.89
C ARG A 79 -1.70 -5.58 -9.77
N HIS A 80 -0.49 -5.75 -9.24
CA HIS A 80 0.47 -4.66 -9.08
C HIS A 80 1.35 -4.38 -10.30
N LEU A 81 1.30 -5.24 -11.34
CA LEU A 81 1.89 -4.99 -12.65
C LEU A 81 0.99 -4.18 -13.60
N GLN A 82 -0.20 -3.77 -13.16
CA GLN A 82 -1.04 -2.82 -13.91
C GLN A 82 -0.36 -1.46 -13.97
N PHE A 83 -0.70 -0.68 -15.01
CA PHE A 83 -0.15 0.66 -15.22
C PHE A 83 -0.10 1.48 -13.93
N PHE A 84 1.05 2.05 -13.66
CA PHE A 84 1.27 2.92 -12.51
C PHE A 84 2.31 3.97 -12.84
N ASN A 85 1.96 5.25 -12.63
CA ASN A 85 2.85 6.38 -12.84
C ASN A 85 2.47 7.54 -11.93
N THR A 86 3.39 7.94 -11.06
CA THR A 86 3.20 9.06 -10.14
C THR A 86 4.56 9.66 -9.79
N GLU A 87 4.57 10.77 -9.08
CA GLU A 87 5.83 11.30 -8.55
C GLU A 87 6.38 10.35 -7.46
N SER A 88 7.70 10.13 -7.47
CA SER A 88 8.36 9.06 -6.70
C SER A 88 8.15 9.14 -5.19
N THR A 89 8.22 10.34 -4.63
CA THR A 89 8.12 10.59 -3.19
C THR A 89 6.69 10.41 -2.69
N TRP A 90 5.74 11.06 -3.36
CA TRP A 90 4.32 11.03 -2.99
C TRP A 90 3.64 9.72 -3.40
N GLY A 91 4.16 9.05 -4.41
CA GLY A 91 3.71 7.72 -4.84
C GLY A 91 3.80 6.66 -3.75
N ALA A 92 4.72 6.82 -2.80
CA ALA A 92 4.82 5.96 -1.63
C ALA A 92 3.54 5.93 -0.78
N ILE A 93 2.76 7.01 -0.76
CA ILE A 93 1.47 7.07 -0.06
C ILE A 93 0.46 6.12 -0.76
N THR A 94 0.38 6.19 -2.09
CA THR A 94 -0.47 5.28 -2.88
C THR A 94 -0.09 3.81 -2.63
N LEU A 95 1.22 3.53 -2.57
CA LEU A 95 1.73 2.21 -2.24
C LEU A 95 1.30 1.78 -0.83
N GLY A 96 1.37 2.67 0.16
CA GLY A 96 0.92 2.40 1.53
C GLY A 96 -0.56 2.05 1.61
N VAL A 97 -1.42 2.76 0.86
CA VAL A 97 -2.85 2.44 0.77
C VAL A 97 -3.06 1.06 0.12
N ALA A 98 -2.33 0.76 -0.97
CA ALA A 98 -2.41 -0.55 -1.62
C ALA A 98 -1.98 -1.70 -0.68
N VAL A 99 -0.92 -1.51 0.10
CA VAL A 99 -0.46 -2.47 1.13
C VAL A 99 -1.55 -2.73 2.17
N ALA A 100 -2.20 -1.67 2.68
CA ALA A 100 -3.28 -1.80 3.65
C ALA A 100 -4.49 -2.55 3.06
N MET A 101 -4.84 -2.29 1.80
CA MET A 101 -5.94 -3.00 1.13
C MET A 101 -5.61 -4.48 0.90
N GLU A 102 -4.36 -4.82 0.52
CA GLU A 102 -3.90 -6.21 0.38
C GLU A 102 -3.94 -6.94 1.73
N GLU A 103 -3.52 -6.30 2.82
CA GLU A 103 -3.60 -6.87 4.16
C GLU A 103 -5.06 -7.18 4.54
N GLN A 104 -5.97 -6.23 4.36
CA GLN A 104 -7.38 -6.43 4.64
C GLN A 104 -8.01 -7.54 3.77
N LYS A 105 -7.61 -7.63 2.51
CA LYS A 105 -8.03 -8.71 1.61
C LYS A 105 -7.54 -10.08 2.09
N ALA A 106 -6.26 -10.17 2.48
CA ALA A 106 -5.67 -11.40 3.02
C ALA A 106 -6.30 -11.84 4.35
N MET A 107 -6.83 -10.89 5.13
CA MET A 107 -7.60 -11.15 6.36
C MET A 107 -9.05 -11.61 6.11
N GLY A 108 -9.44 -11.80 4.84
CA GLY A 108 -10.74 -12.31 4.45
C GLY A 108 -11.80 -11.25 4.16
N LYS A 109 -11.46 -9.96 4.16
CA LYS A 109 -12.41 -8.94 3.68
C LYS A 109 -12.60 -9.06 2.18
N GLN A 110 -13.85 -8.92 1.74
CA GLN A 110 -14.21 -9.01 0.32
C GLN A 110 -13.84 -7.73 -0.42
N ILE A 111 -12.56 -7.58 -0.73
CA ILE A 111 -12.04 -6.47 -1.51
C ILE A 111 -11.77 -6.98 -2.94
N PRO A 112 -12.53 -6.49 -3.95
CA PRO A 112 -12.29 -6.84 -5.34
C PRO A 112 -10.92 -6.36 -5.82
N ASP A 113 -10.30 -7.07 -6.76
CA ASP A 113 -9.02 -6.70 -7.37
C ASP A 113 -9.10 -5.32 -8.05
N GLU A 114 -10.25 -5.05 -8.67
CA GLU A 114 -10.56 -3.79 -9.35
C GLU A 114 -10.58 -2.61 -8.36
N ALA A 115 -10.99 -2.82 -7.11
CA ALA A 115 -11.01 -1.77 -6.10
C ALA A 115 -9.58 -1.31 -5.76
N ILE A 116 -8.64 -2.25 -5.60
CA ILE A 116 -7.23 -1.93 -5.34
C ILE A 116 -6.62 -1.15 -6.51
N ASN A 117 -6.89 -1.60 -7.75
CA ASN A 117 -6.41 -0.91 -8.94
C ASN A 117 -7.05 0.46 -9.11
N SER A 118 -8.35 0.60 -8.84
CA SER A 118 -9.07 1.88 -8.93
C SER A 118 -8.54 2.91 -7.94
N VAL A 119 -8.23 2.50 -6.72
CA VAL A 119 -7.62 3.40 -5.72
C VAL A 119 -6.22 3.82 -6.16
N LYS A 120 -5.39 2.89 -6.63
CA LYS A 120 -4.07 3.23 -7.18
C LYS A 120 -4.19 4.24 -8.33
N THR A 121 -5.06 3.97 -9.30
CA THR A 121 -5.28 4.84 -10.46
C THR A 121 -5.84 6.21 -10.04
N GLY A 122 -6.79 6.23 -9.12
CA GLY A 122 -7.39 7.47 -8.62
C GLY A 122 -6.42 8.37 -7.86
N LEU A 123 -5.41 7.80 -7.20
CA LEU A 123 -4.40 8.55 -6.45
C LEU A 123 -3.19 8.98 -7.30
N MET A 124 -2.95 8.35 -8.45
CA MET A 124 -1.81 8.66 -9.33
C MET A 124 -1.77 10.12 -9.76
N GLY A 125 -2.87 10.63 -10.31
CA GLY A 125 -2.96 12.00 -10.83
C GLY A 125 -2.76 13.07 -9.74
N PRO A 126 -3.53 13.04 -8.66
CA PRO A 126 -3.37 13.99 -7.56
C PRO A 126 -1.96 14.02 -6.97
N PHE A 127 -1.35 12.86 -6.73
CA PHE A 127 0.00 12.82 -6.16
C PHE A 127 1.09 13.19 -7.17
N ALA A 128 0.93 12.89 -8.45
CA ALA A 128 1.81 13.40 -9.49
C ALA A 128 1.76 14.93 -9.54
N GLY A 129 0.55 15.51 -9.59
CA GLY A 129 0.37 16.97 -9.66
C GLY A 129 0.94 17.71 -8.44
N ILE A 130 0.70 17.20 -7.23
CA ILE A 130 1.25 17.78 -5.99
C ILE A 130 2.78 17.62 -5.98
N GLY A 131 3.28 16.41 -6.28
CA GLY A 131 4.69 16.10 -6.23
C GLY A 131 5.50 16.90 -7.23
N ASP A 132 5.06 16.98 -8.47
CA ASP A 132 5.71 17.74 -9.52
C ASP A 132 5.73 19.25 -9.17
N THR A 133 4.65 19.78 -8.60
CA THR A 133 4.60 21.18 -8.19
C THR A 133 5.54 21.49 -7.03
N ILE A 134 5.68 20.60 -6.05
CA ILE A 134 6.48 20.85 -4.85
C ILE A 134 7.97 20.54 -5.09
N ASN A 135 8.28 19.47 -5.82
CA ASN A 135 9.65 18.99 -5.95
C ASN A 135 10.40 19.66 -7.12
N TRP A 136 9.69 20.20 -8.12
CA TRP A 136 10.28 20.78 -9.33
C TRP A 136 9.98 22.28 -9.52
N ALA A 137 9.28 22.92 -8.57
CA ALA A 137 9.07 24.36 -8.53
C ALA A 137 10.20 25.06 -7.79
#